data_cde01c70d73afdfebeb97fa7e663a3f0
#
_entry.id   cde01c70d73afdfebeb97fa7e663a3f0
#
_cell.length_a   1.000
_cell.length_b   1.000
_cell.length_c   1.000
_cell.angle_alpha   90.00
_cell.angle_beta   90.00
_cell.angle_gamma   90.00
#
_symmetry.space_group_name_H-M   'P 1'
#
loop_
_entity.id
_entity.type
_entity.pdbx_description
1 polymer ?
#
loop_
_entity_poly.entity_id
_entity_poly.type
_entity_poly.pdbx_seq_one_letter_code
_entity_poly.pdbx_strand_id
1 'polypeptide(L)'
;LMGLPPVVAGLLIYLLLSRSGPLGEFGLLFTPAAMVVAQAMLIAPILAALSRAALEELWEEYLEQLRSLGAGPWRAVPTLLWDGRFALLTVLLAGFGRASAEVGAVMVVGGNIEGFTRVMTTAIALETSKGDLPLALALGL
;
A
#
# COMPACT_ATOMS: atom_id res chain seq x y z
N LEU A 1 -7.43 6.44 -8.91
CA LEU A 1 -7.25 6.01 -7.50
C LEU A 1 -6.12 6.77 -6.77
N MET A 2 -5.04 7.19 -7.48
CA MET A 2 -3.91 7.90 -6.85
C MET A 2 -4.25 9.27 -6.25
N GLY A 3 -5.31 9.92 -6.72
CA GLY A 3 -5.75 11.23 -6.22
C GLY A 3 -6.84 11.19 -5.14
N LEU A 4 -7.31 10.01 -4.74
CA LEU A 4 -8.33 9.90 -3.70
C LEU A 4 -7.71 10.03 -2.31
N PRO A 5 -8.31 10.81 -1.41
CA PRO A 5 -7.91 10.83 -0.01
C PRO A 5 -8.03 9.42 0.60
N PRO A 6 -7.03 8.96 1.38
CA PRO A 6 -7.04 7.62 1.96
C PRO A 6 -8.30 7.27 2.76
N VAL A 7 -8.86 8.25 3.45
CA VAL A 7 -10.13 8.08 4.20
C VAL A 7 -11.28 7.74 3.27
N VAL A 8 -11.37 8.40 2.10
CA VAL A 8 -12.42 8.14 1.11
C VAL A 8 -12.27 6.73 0.52
N ALA A 9 -11.04 6.32 0.22
CA ALA A 9 -10.77 4.96 -0.22
C ALA A 9 -11.14 3.94 0.87
N GLY A 10 -10.81 4.22 2.14
CA GLY A 10 -11.23 3.42 3.28
C GLY A 10 -12.75 3.30 3.40
N LEU A 11 -13.48 4.38 3.18
CA LEU A 11 -14.96 4.37 3.17
C LEU A 11 -15.53 3.52 2.04
N LEU A 12 -14.95 3.58 0.84
CA LEU A 12 -15.37 2.72 -0.28
C LEU A 12 -15.17 1.24 0.05
N ILE A 13 -14.00 0.90 0.62
CA ILE A 13 -13.72 -0.48 1.05
C ILE A 13 -14.65 -0.89 2.19
N TYR A 14 -14.91 -0.01 3.13
CA TYR A 14 -15.90 -0.24 4.19
C TYR A 14 -17.26 -0.58 3.62
N LEU A 15 -17.77 0.19 2.65
CA LEU A 15 -19.04 -0.07 2.01
C LEU A 15 -19.06 -1.42 1.26
N LEU A 16 -17.96 -1.78 0.60
CA LEU A 16 -17.83 -3.07 -0.09
C LEU A 16 -17.84 -4.26 0.88
N LEU A 17 -17.18 -4.13 2.05
CA LEU A 17 -17.03 -5.19 3.06
C LEU A 17 -18.15 -5.18 4.11
N SER A 18 -19.03 -4.15 4.12
CA SER A 18 -20.14 -4.06 5.06
C SER A 18 -21.17 -5.16 4.79
N ARG A 19 -21.97 -5.52 5.80
CA ARG A 19 -23.00 -6.56 5.69
C ARG A 19 -24.00 -6.31 4.56
N SER A 20 -24.23 -5.06 4.19
CA SER A 20 -25.07 -4.66 3.04
C SER A 20 -24.31 -4.55 1.74
N GLY A 21 -23.00 -4.74 1.75
CA GLY A 21 -22.14 -4.66 0.58
C GLY A 21 -21.96 -6.01 -0.13
N PRO A 22 -21.40 -6.00 -1.35
CA PRO A 22 -21.25 -7.21 -2.16
C PRO A 22 -20.29 -8.26 -1.58
N LEU A 23 -19.40 -7.87 -0.68
CA LEU A 23 -18.43 -8.74 -0.02
C LEU A 23 -18.76 -8.92 1.48
N GLY A 24 -19.94 -8.53 1.92
CA GLY A 24 -20.36 -8.59 3.32
C GLY A 24 -20.45 -10.01 3.86
N GLU A 25 -20.70 -11.01 3.02
CA GLU A 25 -20.78 -12.43 3.40
C GLU A 25 -19.47 -12.95 4.01
N PHE A 26 -18.33 -12.37 3.64
CA PHE A 26 -17.02 -12.78 4.18
C PHE A 26 -16.78 -12.33 5.62
N GLY A 27 -17.57 -11.43 6.17
CA GLY A 27 -17.44 -10.97 7.56
C GLY A 27 -16.08 -10.35 7.91
N LEU A 28 -15.40 -9.77 6.91
CA LEU A 28 -14.02 -9.26 7.04
C LEU A 28 -13.93 -7.91 7.76
N LEU A 29 -15.01 -7.14 7.77
CA LEU A 29 -15.00 -5.80 8.35
C LEU A 29 -14.60 -5.84 9.83
N PHE A 30 -13.79 -4.86 10.25
CA PHE A 30 -13.20 -4.77 11.60
C PHE A 30 -12.25 -5.92 11.96
N THR A 31 -11.63 -6.53 10.96
CA THR A 31 -10.58 -7.53 11.17
C THR A 31 -9.22 -7.04 10.63
N PRO A 32 -8.10 -7.60 11.09
CA PRO A 32 -6.79 -7.32 10.50
C PRO A 32 -6.72 -7.61 9.00
N ALA A 33 -7.45 -8.62 8.53
CA ALA A 33 -7.52 -8.95 7.10
C ALA A 33 -8.11 -7.80 6.26
N ALA A 34 -9.18 -7.15 6.75
CA ALA A 34 -9.74 -5.98 6.09
C ALA A 34 -8.75 -4.80 6.02
N MET A 35 -7.95 -4.61 7.08
CA MET A 35 -6.90 -3.57 7.10
C MET A 35 -5.84 -3.84 6.03
N VAL A 36 -5.39 -5.09 5.89
CA VAL A 36 -4.44 -5.51 4.85
C VAL A 36 -5.01 -5.29 3.45
N VAL A 37 -6.26 -5.66 3.22
CA VAL A 37 -6.94 -5.43 1.92
C VAL A 37 -7.00 -3.93 1.62
N ALA A 38 -7.38 -3.10 2.59
CA ALA A 38 -7.44 -1.66 2.41
C ALA A 38 -6.06 -1.06 2.06
N GLN A 39 -5.02 -1.45 2.78
CA GLN A 39 -3.65 -1.01 2.51
C GLN A 39 -3.16 -1.49 1.14
N ALA A 40 -3.40 -2.75 0.79
CA ALA A 40 -3.03 -3.29 -0.51
C ALA A 40 -3.69 -2.53 -1.67
N MET A 41 -4.99 -2.23 -1.56
CA MET A 41 -5.72 -1.47 -2.58
C MET A 41 -5.21 -0.02 -2.73
N LEU A 42 -4.75 0.59 -1.65
CA LEU A 42 -4.17 1.94 -1.69
C LEU A 42 -2.76 1.97 -2.28
N ILE A 43 -1.94 0.97 -1.94
CA ILE A 43 -0.51 0.98 -2.23
C ILE A 43 -0.20 0.33 -3.58
N ALA A 44 -0.92 -0.72 -3.98
CA ALA A 44 -0.67 -1.44 -5.22
C ALA A 44 -0.64 -0.52 -6.48
N PRO A 45 -1.57 0.42 -6.69
CA PRO A 45 -1.49 1.33 -7.84
C PRO A 45 -0.24 2.22 -7.81
N ILE A 46 0.19 2.65 -6.63
CA ILE A 46 1.39 3.48 -6.45
C ILE A 46 2.64 2.67 -6.78
N LEU A 47 2.75 1.46 -6.21
CA LEU A 47 3.86 0.55 -6.50
C LEU A 47 3.91 0.19 -7.98
N ALA A 48 2.77 -0.11 -8.59
CA ALA A 48 2.68 -0.45 -10.01
C ALA A 48 3.16 0.71 -10.90
N ALA A 49 2.75 1.95 -10.61
CA ALA A 49 3.15 3.11 -11.38
C ALA A 49 4.65 3.42 -11.23
N LEU A 50 5.18 3.38 -10.01
CA LEU A 50 6.60 3.64 -9.76
C LEU A 50 7.49 2.53 -10.32
N SER A 51 7.08 1.25 -10.17
CA SER A 51 7.81 0.12 -10.78
C SER A 51 7.80 0.20 -12.30
N ARG A 52 6.66 0.57 -12.89
CA ARG A 52 6.54 0.76 -14.32
C ARG A 52 7.50 1.85 -14.80
N ALA A 53 7.51 3.02 -14.16
CA ALA A 53 8.40 4.12 -14.55
C ALA A 53 9.88 3.70 -14.48
N ALA A 54 10.29 3.02 -13.41
CA ALA A 54 11.66 2.54 -13.26
C ALA A 54 12.06 1.51 -14.31
N LEU A 55 11.14 0.63 -14.72
CA LEU A 55 11.41 -0.38 -15.74
C LEU A 55 11.30 0.18 -17.17
N GLU A 56 10.47 1.20 -17.42
CA GLU A 56 10.39 1.87 -18.73
C GLU A 56 11.70 2.57 -19.07
N GLU A 57 12.33 3.25 -18.10
CA GLU A 57 13.65 3.88 -18.28
C GLU A 57 14.71 2.85 -18.72
N LEU A 58 14.79 1.71 -18.01
CA LEU A 58 15.70 0.62 -18.38
C LEU A 58 15.34 -0.02 -19.72
N TRP A 59 14.04 -0.14 -20.01
CA TRP A 59 13.60 -0.68 -21.30
C TRP A 59 14.04 0.19 -22.47
N GLU A 60 13.92 1.49 -22.38
CA GLU A 60 14.36 2.42 -23.40
C GLU A 60 15.88 2.34 -23.62
N GLU A 61 16.65 2.25 -22.53
CA GLU A 61 18.11 2.12 -22.58
C GLU A 61 18.56 0.81 -23.26
N TYR A 62 17.92 -0.31 -22.98
CA TYR A 62 18.33 -1.62 -23.47
C TYR A 62 17.62 -2.06 -24.76
N LEU A 63 16.63 -1.31 -25.22
CA LEU A 63 15.75 -1.72 -26.32
C LEU A 63 16.54 -2.07 -27.60
N GLU A 64 17.51 -1.25 -27.99
CA GLU A 64 18.32 -1.48 -29.19
C GLU A 64 19.23 -2.71 -29.06
N GLN A 65 19.84 -2.89 -27.90
CA GLN A 65 20.69 -4.04 -27.60
C GLN A 65 19.91 -5.35 -27.61
N LEU A 66 18.75 -5.36 -26.95
CA LEU A 66 17.88 -6.53 -26.88
C LEU A 66 17.33 -6.92 -28.25
N ARG A 67 17.00 -5.94 -29.08
CA ARG A 67 16.56 -6.17 -30.47
C ARG A 67 17.65 -6.74 -31.32
N SER A 68 18.89 -6.21 -31.22
CA SER A 68 20.04 -6.72 -31.97
C SER A 68 20.40 -8.17 -31.66
N LEU A 69 20.14 -8.59 -30.41
CA LEU A 69 20.31 -9.95 -29.93
C LEU A 69 19.11 -10.88 -30.25
N GLY A 70 18.09 -10.37 -30.93
CA GLY A 70 16.87 -11.13 -31.25
C GLY A 70 16.03 -11.49 -30.03
N ALA A 71 16.24 -10.82 -28.89
CA ALA A 71 15.47 -11.05 -27.67
C ALA A 71 14.08 -10.41 -27.81
N GLY A 72 13.04 -11.25 -27.79
CA GLY A 72 11.65 -10.79 -27.67
C GLY A 72 11.37 -10.20 -26.29
N PRO A 73 10.26 -9.43 -26.12
CA PRO A 73 9.93 -8.71 -24.90
C PRO A 73 9.87 -9.63 -23.66
N TRP A 74 9.36 -10.84 -23.81
CA TRP A 74 9.28 -11.81 -22.71
C TRP A 74 10.64 -12.32 -22.23
N ARG A 75 11.64 -12.38 -23.12
CA ARG A 75 13.01 -12.75 -22.76
C ARG A 75 13.78 -11.61 -22.10
N ALA A 76 13.37 -10.38 -22.35
CA ALA A 76 13.96 -9.19 -21.74
C ALA A 76 13.53 -9.02 -20.26
N VAL A 77 12.34 -9.51 -19.87
CA VAL A 77 11.78 -9.32 -18.51
C VAL A 77 12.75 -9.74 -17.39
N PRO A 78 13.37 -10.94 -17.40
CA PRO A 78 14.30 -11.32 -16.33
C PRO A 78 15.51 -10.39 -16.22
N THR A 79 16.05 -9.94 -17.34
CA THR A 79 17.19 -9.03 -17.40
C THR A 79 16.79 -7.68 -16.79
N LEU A 80 15.66 -7.11 -17.21
CA LEU A 80 15.16 -5.83 -16.69
C LEU A 80 14.87 -5.90 -15.18
N LEU A 81 14.30 -6.98 -14.71
CA LEU A 81 14.04 -7.16 -13.27
C LEU A 81 15.34 -7.29 -12.48
N TRP A 82 16.33 -7.98 -13.03
CA TRP A 82 17.63 -8.13 -12.38
C TRP A 82 18.40 -6.81 -12.32
N ASP A 83 18.47 -6.09 -13.43
CA ASP A 83 19.19 -4.83 -13.52
C ASP A 83 18.45 -3.71 -12.76
N GLY A 84 17.10 -3.71 -12.83
CA GLY A 84 16.24 -2.78 -12.09
C GLY A 84 16.04 -3.12 -10.61
N ARG A 85 16.63 -4.20 -10.08
CA ARG A 85 16.37 -4.68 -8.71
C ARG A 85 16.54 -3.63 -7.60
N PHE A 86 17.53 -2.74 -7.73
CA PHE A 86 17.75 -1.70 -6.73
C PHE A 86 16.70 -0.59 -6.82
N ALA A 87 16.31 -0.20 -8.03
CA ALA A 87 15.21 0.74 -8.24
C ALA A 87 13.88 0.15 -7.72
N LEU A 88 13.61 -1.12 -8.04
CA LEU A 88 12.43 -1.83 -7.54
C LEU A 88 12.44 -1.98 -6.02
N LEU A 89 13.62 -2.22 -5.40
CA LEU A 89 13.75 -2.25 -3.95
C LEU A 89 13.42 -0.89 -3.33
N THR A 90 13.89 0.20 -3.94
CA THR A 90 13.54 1.56 -3.51
C THR A 90 12.04 1.81 -3.57
N VAL A 91 11.40 1.37 -4.65
CA VAL A 91 9.93 1.45 -4.80
C VAL A 91 9.22 0.65 -3.71
N LEU A 92 9.67 -0.57 -3.42
CA LEU A 92 9.11 -1.40 -2.35
C LEU A 92 9.26 -0.75 -0.98
N LEU A 93 10.44 -0.20 -0.68
CA LEU A 93 10.67 0.52 0.58
C LEU A 93 9.80 1.77 0.71
N ALA A 94 9.63 2.52 -0.37
CA ALA A 94 8.73 3.67 -0.41
C ALA A 94 7.26 3.24 -0.18
N GLY A 95 6.83 2.14 -0.80
CA GLY A 95 5.51 1.54 -0.58
C GLY A 95 5.31 1.07 0.85
N PHE A 96 6.33 0.43 1.44
CA PHE A 96 6.29 0.01 2.84
C PHE A 96 6.19 1.21 3.79
N GLY A 97 6.99 2.26 3.58
CA GLY A 97 6.89 3.49 4.37
C GLY A 97 5.51 4.14 4.25
N ARG A 98 4.93 4.16 3.02
CA ARG A 98 3.57 4.66 2.80
C ARG A 98 2.51 3.81 3.52
N ALA A 99 2.67 2.47 3.51
CA ALA A 99 1.79 1.57 4.24
C ALA A 99 1.86 1.80 5.74
N SER A 100 3.07 1.88 6.27
CA SER A 100 3.32 2.06 7.71
C SER A 100 2.79 3.41 8.24
N ALA A 101 2.72 4.42 7.39
CA ALA A 101 2.21 5.75 7.74
C ALA A 101 0.68 5.89 7.57
N GLU A 102 -0.03 4.85 7.11
CA GLU A 102 -1.46 4.94 6.84
C GLU A 102 -2.27 4.87 8.14
N VAL A 103 -3.11 5.86 8.36
CA VAL A 103 -4.00 5.95 9.52
C VAL A 103 -5.47 5.89 9.11
N GLY A 104 -5.86 6.73 8.14
CA GLY A 104 -7.26 7.01 7.84
C GLY A 104 -8.05 5.79 7.38
N ALA A 105 -7.58 5.11 6.34
CA ALA A 105 -8.26 3.92 5.82
C ALA A 105 -8.26 2.78 6.84
N VAL A 106 -7.14 2.60 7.56
CA VAL A 106 -6.98 1.56 8.57
C VAL A 106 -7.94 1.78 9.75
N MET A 107 -8.13 3.04 10.20
CA MET A 107 -9.11 3.36 11.24
C MET A 107 -10.54 3.06 10.80
N VAL A 108 -10.90 3.46 9.57
CA VAL A 108 -12.27 3.28 9.06
C VAL A 108 -12.63 1.80 8.92
N VAL A 109 -11.73 1.01 8.34
CA VAL A 109 -11.98 -0.42 8.03
C VAL A 109 -11.70 -1.32 9.22
N GLY A 110 -10.72 -0.98 10.07
CA GLY A 110 -10.32 -1.75 11.24
C GLY A 110 -11.09 -1.43 12.52
N GLY A 111 -11.64 -0.20 12.64
CA GLY A 111 -12.41 0.22 13.82
C GLY A 111 -11.58 0.50 15.09
N ASN A 112 -10.24 0.46 15.00
CA ASN A 112 -9.31 0.74 16.12
C ASN A 112 -9.61 0.00 17.43
N ILE A 113 -9.98 -1.29 17.33
CA ILE A 113 -10.40 -2.14 18.48
C ILE A 113 -9.15 -2.54 19.27
N GLU A 114 -9.17 -2.28 20.57
CA GLU A 114 -8.08 -2.61 21.49
C GLU A 114 -7.79 -4.12 21.52
N GLY A 115 -6.50 -4.45 21.44
CA GLY A 115 -6.04 -5.85 21.44
C GLY A 115 -6.35 -6.62 20.16
N PHE A 116 -6.99 -6.00 19.14
CA PHE A 116 -7.37 -6.70 17.92
C PHE A 116 -6.98 -5.96 16.64
N THR A 117 -7.50 -4.75 16.41
CA THR A 117 -7.22 -3.95 15.19
C THR A 117 -6.51 -2.63 15.47
N ARG A 118 -6.22 -2.33 16.75
CA ARG A 118 -5.42 -1.17 17.11
C ARG A 118 -3.96 -1.42 16.74
N VAL A 119 -3.43 -0.61 15.84
CA VAL A 119 -2.03 -0.61 15.43
C VAL A 119 -1.35 0.69 15.88
N MET A 120 -0.02 0.76 15.79
CA MET A 120 0.79 1.89 16.24
C MET A 120 0.23 3.24 15.74
N THR A 121 -0.04 3.37 14.45
CA THR A 121 -0.52 4.61 13.86
C THR A 121 -1.91 5.03 14.36
N THR A 122 -2.82 4.07 14.53
CA THR A 122 -4.16 4.35 15.07
C THR A 122 -4.15 4.61 16.58
N ALA A 123 -3.20 4.02 17.30
CA ALA A 123 -2.96 4.31 18.71
C ALA A 123 -2.42 5.74 18.89
N ILE A 124 -1.44 6.16 18.10
CA ILE A 124 -0.91 7.54 18.10
C ILE A 124 -2.04 8.54 17.85
N ALA A 125 -2.87 8.32 16.84
CA ALA A 125 -4.00 9.18 16.53
C ALA A 125 -5.01 9.28 17.71
N LEU A 126 -5.28 8.14 18.36
CA LEU A 126 -6.17 8.08 19.52
C LEU A 126 -5.59 8.85 20.72
N GLU A 127 -4.33 8.61 21.09
CA GLU A 127 -3.72 9.27 22.23
C GLU A 127 -3.55 10.78 21.99
N THR A 128 -3.24 11.18 20.75
CA THR A 128 -3.25 12.59 20.35
C THR A 128 -4.63 13.22 20.55
N SER A 129 -5.71 12.51 20.19
CA SER A 129 -7.09 13.01 20.36
C SER A 129 -7.52 13.13 21.83
N LYS A 130 -6.94 12.30 22.70
CA LYS A 130 -7.13 12.38 24.16
C LYS A 130 -6.30 13.48 24.83
N GLY A 131 -5.32 14.06 24.11
CA GLY A 131 -4.41 15.06 24.63
C GLY A 131 -3.17 14.46 25.34
N ASP A 132 -2.97 13.14 25.30
CA ASP A 132 -1.77 12.48 25.85
C ASP A 132 -0.64 12.52 24.81
N LEU A 133 -0.05 13.70 24.65
CA LEU A 133 1.03 13.94 23.70
C LEU A 133 2.32 13.17 24.06
N PRO A 134 2.72 13.05 25.37
CA PRO A 134 3.88 12.27 25.72
C PRO A 134 3.77 10.80 25.27
N LEU A 135 2.62 10.16 25.50
CA LEU A 135 2.41 8.78 25.09
C LEU A 135 2.34 8.65 23.56
N ALA A 136 1.66 9.58 22.89
CA ALA A 136 1.61 9.60 21.43
C ALA A 136 2.99 9.70 20.78
N LEU A 137 3.88 10.53 21.33
CA LEU A 137 5.28 10.65 20.87
C LEU A 137 6.09 9.37 21.17
N ALA A 138 5.93 8.80 22.35
CA ALA A 138 6.62 7.57 22.73
C ALA A 138 6.24 6.35 21.84
N LEU A 139 5.01 6.32 21.34
CA LEU A 139 4.55 5.28 20.39
C LEU A 139 5.13 5.45 18.97
N GLY A 140 5.58 6.65 18.62
CA GLY A 140 6.09 6.97 17.27
C GLY A 140 7.63 6.95 17.15
N LEU A 141 8.34 6.81 18.26
CA LEU A 141 9.83 6.76 18.33
C LEU A 141 10.32 5.31 18.45
#